data_21b5395eaedbacde3d8c339b1b938c8f
#
_entry.id   21b5395eaedbacde3d8c339b1b938c8f
#
_cell.length_a   1.000
_cell.length_b   1.000
_cell.length_c   1.000
_cell.angle_alpha   90.00
_cell.angle_beta   90.00
_cell.angle_gamma   90.00
#
_symmetry.space_group_name_H-M   'P 1'
#
loop_
_entity.id
_entity.type
_entity.pdbx_description
1 polymer ?
#
loop_
_entity_poly.entity_id
_entity_poly.type
_entity_poly.pdbx_seq_one_letter_code
_entity_poly.pdbx_strand_id
1 'polypeptide(L)'
;MNTITTTNFNFPGQKSVYRGKVREVYNINDELLVMVATDRLSAFDVVLPKGIPYKGQILNQIATKFMELTSDIVPNWLIATPDPNVAVGHLCEPFKVEMVSRGYVSGHAAREYALGKRVLCGVTMPEGLKENDKFPTPIITPTTKAENGSHDEDISREAILEKGIVSEEDYLILEKYTRALYRRGTEIAASRGLILVDTKYEFGKTKNGEIVLIDEIHTPDSSRYFYADGYQERQDRGEEQKQLSKEFVRRWLIENGFQGKDGQQIPDMTDQYIETVSDRYIELYENILGENFTKADISNINERIEKNVIHYLNSI
;
A
#
# COMPACT_ATOMS: atom_id res chain seq x y z
N MET A 1 9.95 -13.08 -18.74
CA MET A 1 8.48 -12.99 -18.62
C MET A 1 8.04 -11.59 -18.96
N ASN A 2 6.87 -11.42 -19.59
CA ASN A 2 6.36 -10.08 -19.92
C ASN A 2 5.88 -9.39 -18.66
N THR A 3 6.14 -8.08 -18.57
CA THR A 3 5.73 -7.22 -17.47
C THR A 3 5.24 -5.89 -18.00
N ILE A 4 4.32 -5.24 -17.28
CA ILE A 4 3.89 -3.88 -17.58
C ILE A 4 4.61 -2.91 -16.65
N THR A 5 5.55 -2.16 -17.21
CA THR A 5 6.31 -1.14 -16.45
C THR A 5 5.99 0.29 -16.87
N THR A 6 5.41 0.47 -18.04
CA THR A 6 4.94 1.76 -18.55
C THR A 6 3.67 1.56 -19.35
N THR A 7 2.80 2.56 -19.38
CA THR A 7 1.61 2.58 -20.20
C THR A 7 1.59 3.82 -21.09
N ASN A 8 0.95 3.71 -22.23
CA ASN A 8 0.74 4.83 -23.15
C ASN A 8 -0.64 4.71 -23.80
N PHE A 9 -1.66 4.61 -22.95
CA PHE A 9 -3.05 4.48 -23.40
C PHE A 9 -3.65 5.82 -23.79
N ASN A 10 -4.63 5.76 -24.67
CA ASN A 10 -5.46 6.89 -25.04
C ASN A 10 -6.93 6.52 -24.84
N PHE A 11 -7.40 6.68 -23.62
CA PHE A 11 -8.76 6.32 -23.26
C PHE A 11 -9.79 7.36 -23.69
N PRO A 12 -11.04 6.96 -24.01
CA PRO A 12 -12.13 7.88 -24.25
C PRO A 12 -12.31 8.86 -23.09
N GLY A 13 -12.35 10.16 -23.37
CA GLY A 13 -12.49 11.21 -22.34
C GLY A 13 -11.25 11.50 -21.51
N GLN A 14 -10.09 10.92 -21.82
CA GLN A 14 -8.86 11.17 -21.10
C GLN A 14 -8.46 12.64 -21.14
N LYS A 15 -8.21 13.23 -19.97
CA LYS A 15 -7.75 14.61 -19.79
C LYS A 15 -6.26 14.69 -19.47
N SER A 16 -5.79 13.79 -18.59
CA SER A 16 -4.41 13.75 -18.14
C SER A 16 -4.01 12.35 -17.68
N VAL A 17 -2.71 12.14 -17.51
CA VAL A 17 -2.15 10.95 -16.87
C VAL A 17 -1.08 11.37 -15.85
N TYR A 18 -1.18 10.82 -14.65
CA TYR A 18 -0.16 10.90 -13.63
C TYR A 18 0.58 9.57 -13.54
N ARG A 19 1.92 9.62 -13.58
CA ARG A 19 2.79 8.45 -13.48
C ARG A 19 3.45 8.40 -12.11
N GLY A 20 2.89 7.59 -11.22
CA GLY A 20 3.46 7.34 -9.90
C GLY A 20 4.58 6.29 -9.92
N LYS A 21 5.13 5.96 -8.75
CA LYS A 21 6.22 4.97 -8.61
C LYS A 21 5.81 3.57 -9.10
N VAL A 22 4.56 3.15 -8.86
CA VAL A 22 4.05 1.80 -9.16
C VAL A 22 2.69 1.78 -9.87
N ARG A 23 2.02 2.92 -9.98
CA ARG A 23 0.71 3.06 -10.64
C ARG A 23 0.73 4.19 -11.65
N GLU A 24 -0.11 4.06 -12.67
CA GLU A 24 -0.40 5.13 -13.60
C GLU A 24 -1.89 5.45 -13.54
N VAL A 25 -2.22 6.72 -13.36
CA VAL A 25 -3.57 7.18 -13.06
C VAL A 25 -4.04 8.10 -14.16
N TYR A 26 -5.07 7.69 -14.88
CA TYR A 26 -5.68 8.43 -15.98
C TYR A 26 -6.94 9.13 -15.47
N ASN A 27 -6.98 10.44 -15.65
CA ASN A 27 -8.19 11.25 -15.39
C ASN A 27 -9.12 11.19 -16.60
N ILE A 28 -10.35 10.78 -16.37
CA ILE A 28 -11.40 10.67 -17.39
C ILE A 28 -12.50 11.68 -17.12
N ASN A 29 -12.68 12.64 -18.02
CA ASN A 29 -13.71 13.68 -17.99
C ASN A 29 -13.75 14.53 -16.70
N ASP A 30 -12.68 14.56 -15.91
CA ASP A 30 -12.65 15.18 -14.57
C ASP A 30 -13.72 14.62 -13.60
N GLU A 31 -14.08 13.34 -13.79
CA GLU A 31 -15.08 12.63 -13.00
C GLU A 31 -14.58 11.29 -12.46
N LEU A 32 -13.84 10.56 -13.30
CA LEU A 32 -13.34 9.23 -12.99
C LEU A 32 -11.82 9.19 -13.03
N LEU A 33 -11.27 8.27 -12.26
CA LEU A 33 -9.88 7.83 -12.38
C LEU A 33 -9.85 6.37 -12.87
N VAL A 34 -9.02 6.11 -13.88
CA VAL A 34 -8.59 4.77 -14.27
C VAL A 34 -7.17 4.57 -13.71
N MET A 35 -7.03 3.73 -12.71
CA MET A 35 -5.76 3.44 -12.06
C MET A 35 -5.22 2.10 -12.55
N VAL A 36 -4.08 2.14 -13.23
CA VAL A 36 -3.39 0.95 -13.73
C VAL A 36 -2.25 0.59 -12.76
N ALA A 37 -2.38 -0.55 -12.09
CA ALA A 37 -1.31 -1.09 -11.27
C ALA A 37 -0.27 -1.77 -12.18
N THR A 38 0.95 -1.22 -12.18
CA THR A 38 2.06 -1.74 -12.98
C THR A 38 2.87 -2.78 -12.22
N ASP A 39 3.70 -3.51 -12.93
CA ASP A 39 4.63 -4.49 -12.37
C ASP A 39 5.91 -3.86 -11.81
N ARG A 40 5.99 -2.51 -11.80
CA ARG A 40 7.12 -1.80 -11.16
C ARG A 40 7.17 -2.12 -9.68
N LEU A 41 8.39 -2.29 -9.18
CA LEU A 41 8.69 -2.43 -7.76
C LEU A 41 9.48 -1.23 -7.29
N SER A 42 9.03 -0.58 -6.21
CA SER A 42 9.76 0.53 -5.58
C SER A 42 10.22 0.13 -4.18
N ALA A 43 11.48 0.35 -3.87
CA ALA A 43 12.06 0.18 -2.55
C ALA A 43 13.02 1.34 -2.26
N PHE A 44 13.06 1.84 -1.02
CA PHE A 44 13.86 3.02 -0.63
C PHE A 44 13.60 4.24 -1.53
N ASP A 45 12.33 4.46 -1.89
CA ASP A 45 11.87 5.51 -2.81
C ASP A 45 12.42 5.45 -4.24
N VAL A 46 13.14 4.40 -4.59
CA VAL A 46 13.68 4.15 -5.92
C VAL A 46 12.86 3.09 -6.63
N VAL A 47 12.47 3.35 -7.88
CA VAL A 47 11.85 2.36 -8.76
C VAL A 47 12.95 1.44 -9.31
N LEU A 48 12.81 0.14 -9.07
CA LEU A 48 13.78 -0.86 -9.53
C LEU A 48 13.70 -1.04 -11.06
N PRO A 49 14.81 -1.42 -11.72
CA PRO A 49 14.92 -1.38 -13.18
C PRO A 49 14.10 -2.45 -13.91
N LYS A 50 13.72 -3.52 -13.21
CA LYS A 50 12.96 -4.63 -13.80
C LYS A 50 11.60 -4.78 -13.11
N GLY A 51 10.54 -5.03 -13.90
CA GLY A 51 9.21 -5.34 -13.39
C GLY A 51 9.12 -6.75 -12.82
N ILE A 52 8.21 -6.95 -11.88
CA ILE A 52 7.90 -8.24 -11.26
C ILE A 52 6.62 -8.78 -11.88
N PRO A 53 6.65 -9.90 -12.60
CA PRO A 53 5.48 -10.47 -13.25
C PRO A 53 4.32 -10.64 -12.28
N TYR A 54 3.11 -10.27 -12.73
CA TYR A 54 1.86 -10.33 -11.96
C TYR A 54 1.75 -9.40 -10.75
N LYS A 55 2.80 -8.64 -10.38
CA LYS A 55 2.73 -7.76 -9.20
C LYS A 55 1.58 -6.77 -9.28
N GLY A 56 1.41 -6.11 -10.41
CA GLY A 56 0.31 -5.16 -10.62
C GLY A 56 -1.06 -5.81 -10.45
N GLN A 57 -1.25 -6.98 -11.04
CA GLN A 57 -2.48 -7.77 -10.87
C GLN A 57 -2.75 -8.11 -9.41
N ILE A 58 -1.74 -8.60 -8.70
CA ILE A 58 -1.85 -9.00 -7.28
C ILE A 58 -2.24 -7.81 -6.42
N LEU A 59 -1.56 -6.68 -6.55
CA LEU A 59 -1.85 -5.49 -5.75
C LEU A 59 -3.26 -4.95 -6.02
N ASN A 60 -3.65 -4.87 -7.30
CA ASN A 60 -4.98 -4.40 -7.68
C ASN A 60 -6.08 -5.30 -7.10
N GLN A 61 -5.95 -6.62 -7.25
CA GLN A 61 -6.97 -7.56 -6.77
C GLN A 61 -7.06 -7.61 -5.24
N ILE A 62 -5.93 -7.53 -4.51
CA ILE A 62 -5.96 -7.42 -3.04
C ILE A 62 -6.66 -6.13 -2.62
N ALA A 63 -6.26 -4.98 -3.19
CA ALA A 63 -6.85 -3.69 -2.84
C ALA A 63 -8.35 -3.66 -3.08
N THR A 64 -8.81 -4.08 -4.26
CA THR A 64 -10.23 -4.07 -4.63
C THR A 64 -11.05 -5.02 -3.76
N LYS A 65 -10.52 -6.21 -3.45
CA LYS A 65 -11.18 -7.16 -2.55
C LYS A 65 -11.36 -6.58 -1.14
N PHE A 66 -10.33 -5.93 -0.60
CA PHE A 66 -10.45 -5.30 0.71
C PHE A 66 -11.36 -4.06 0.71
N MET A 67 -11.40 -3.28 -0.38
CA MET A 67 -12.38 -2.20 -0.53
C MET A 67 -13.82 -2.74 -0.48
N GLU A 68 -14.09 -3.87 -1.13
CA GLU A 68 -15.39 -4.56 -1.03
C GLU A 68 -15.69 -5.03 0.40
N LEU A 69 -14.72 -5.70 1.06
CA LEU A 69 -14.86 -6.26 2.42
C LEU A 69 -14.97 -5.21 3.53
N THR A 70 -14.70 -3.94 3.23
CA THR A 70 -14.77 -2.82 4.17
C THR A 70 -15.79 -1.75 3.79
N SER A 71 -16.50 -1.92 2.67
CA SER A 71 -17.48 -0.93 2.15
C SER A 71 -18.67 -0.69 3.08
N ASP A 72 -18.97 -1.64 3.97
CA ASP A 72 -20.01 -1.52 4.99
C ASP A 72 -19.61 -0.61 6.17
N ILE A 73 -18.33 -0.29 6.32
CA ILE A 73 -17.81 0.50 7.44
C ILE A 73 -17.15 1.83 7.02
N VAL A 74 -16.55 1.86 5.82
CA VAL A 74 -15.93 3.08 5.26
C VAL A 74 -16.20 3.14 3.77
N PRO A 75 -16.81 4.23 3.26
CA PRO A 75 -16.99 4.40 1.82
C PRO A 75 -15.63 4.51 1.13
N ASN A 76 -15.57 4.07 -0.12
CA ASN A 76 -14.34 4.09 -0.89
C ASN A 76 -14.56 4.59 -2.33
N TRP A 77 -13.48 4.90 -3.01
CA TRP A 77 -13.47 5.49 -4.35
C TRP A 77 -13.83 4.51 -5.47
N LEU A 78 -13.75 3.19 -5.24
CA LEU A 78 -13.88 2.15 -6.25
C LEU A 78 -15.28 2.06 -6.85
N ILE A 79 -15.36 1.97 -8.19
CA ILE A 79 -16.59 1.72 -8.94
C ILE A 79 -16.52 0.36 -9.62
N ALA A 80 -15.40 0.05 -10.31
CA ALA A 80 -15.27 -1.16 -11.12
C ALA A 80 -13.82 -1.61 -11.30
N THR A 81 -13.64 -2.87 -11.67
CA THR A 81 -12.34 -3.49 -11.99
C THR A 81 -12.41 -4.15 -13.35
N PRO A 82 -12.36 -3.37 -14.46
CA PRO A 82 -12.55 -3.88 -15.80
C PRO A 82 -11.44 -4.83 -16.27
N ASP A 83 -10.26 -4.77 -15.64
CA ASP A 83 -9.12 -5.64 -15.93
C ASP A 83 -8.44 -6.04 -14.60
N PRO A 84 -7.82 -7.22 -14.50
CA PRO A 84 -7.08 -7.65 -13.29
C PRO A 84 -6.05 -6.63 -12.78
N ASN A 85 -5.50 -5.80 -13.65
CA ASN A 85 -4.53 -4.76 -13.31
C ASN A 85 -5.16 -3.36 -13.10
N VAL A 86 -6.49 -3.20 -13.26
CA VAL A 86 -7.11 -1.88 -13.33
C VAL A 86 -8.27 -1.74 -12.35
N ALA A 87 -8.23 -0.65 -11.60
CA ALA A 87 -9.36 -0.14 -10.84
C ALA A 87 -9.88 1.15 -11.49
N VAL A 88 -11.20 1.30 -11.56
CA VAL A 88 -11.87 2.54 -11.97
C VAL A 88 -12.69 3.04 -10.79
N GLY A 89 -12.59 4.34 -10.51
CA GLY A 89 -13.30 4.92 -9.39
C GLY A 89 -13.52 6.42 -9.54
N HIS A 90 -14.14 7.01 -8.53
CA HIS A 90 -14.40 8.44 -8.49
C HIS A 90 -13.12 9.26 -8.42
N LEU A 91 -13.07 10.37 -9.18
CA LEU A 91 -12.05 11.39 -8.94
C LEU A 91 -12.30 12.04 -7.59
N CYS A 92 -11.36 11.90 -6.68
CA CYS A 92 -11.40 12.49 -5.35
C CYS A 92 -10.25 13.48 -5.18
N GLU A 93 -10.44 14.50 -4.37
CA GLU A 93 -9.37 15.40 -3.91
C GLU A 93 -8.63 14.74 -2.73
N PRO A 94 -7.37 14.32 -2.88
CA PRO A 94 -6.64 13.64 -1.82
C PRO A 94 -6.33 14.57 -0.65
N PHE A 95 -6.46 14.07 0.59
CA PHE A 95 -5.86 14.73 1.74
C PHE A 95 -4.32 14.65 1.64
N LYS A 96 -3.65 15.70 2.07
CA LYS A 96 -2.16 15.78 2.07
C LYS A 96 -1.53 15.11 3.29
N VAL A 97 -2.18 14.08 3.80
CA VAL A 97 -1.70 13.24 4.90
C VAL A 97 -1.98 11.78 4.61
N GLU A 98 -1.05 10.93 5.02
CA GLU A 98 -1.24 9.49 5.04
C GLU A 98 -1.47 9.04 6.49
N MET A 99 -2.46 8.19 6.70
CA MET A 99 -2.83 7.70 8.02
C MET A 99 -2.22 6.30 8.24
N VAL A 100 -1.15 6.23 9.02
CA VAL A 100 -0.48 4.96 9.32
C VAL A 100 -0.98 4.42 10.66
N SER A 101 -1.59 3.24 10.65
CA SER A 101 -1.98 2.51 11.86
C SER A 101 -0.95 1.44 12.19
N ARG A 102 -0.51 1.37 13.45
CA ARG A 102 0.50 0.42 13.92
C ARG A 102 -0.01 -0.32 15.14
N GLY A 103 -0.11 -1.64 15.03
CA GLY A 103 -0.42 -2.52 16.16
C GLY A 103 0.81 -3.08 16.85
N TYR A 104 1.99 -2.94 16.23
CA TYR A 104 3.26 -3.54 16.69
C TYR A 104 4.43 -2.56 16.50
N VAL A 105 5.45 -2.71 17.33
CA VAL A 105 6.72 -1.97 17.23
C VAL A 105 7.54 -2.56 16.09
N SER A 106 7.26 -2.15 14.87
CA SER A 106 7.92 -2.70 13.67
C SER A 106 8.29 -1.62 12.66
N GLY A 107 9.23 -1.91 11.79
CA GLY A 107 9.67 -1.02 10.72
C GLY A 107 10.14 0.34 11.24
N HIS A 108 9.51 1.44 10.78
CA HIS A 108 9.89 2.80 11.19
C HIS A 108 9.76 3.00 12.70
N ALA A 109 8.66 2.58 13.30
CA ALA A 109 8.45 2.71 14.75
C ALA A 109 9.52 1.96 15.55
N ALA A 110 9.96 0.78 15.12
CA ALA A 110 11.03 0.04 15.78
C ALA A 110 12.38 0.76 15.68
N ARG A 111 12.71 1.32 14.52
CA ARG A 111 13.95 2.09 14.34
C ARG A 111 14.00 3.32 15.23
N GLU A 112 12.91 4.10 15.28
CA GLU A 112 12.81 5.28 16.13
C GLU A 112 12.86 4.91 17.62
N TYR A 113 12.20 3.81 18.01
CA TYR A 113 12.24 3.29 19.38
C TYR A 113 13.64 2.83 19.79
N ALA A 114 14.37 2.15 18.91
CA ALA A 114 15.75 1.72 19.13
C ALA A 114 16.72 2.90 19.27
N LEU A 115 16.44 4.04 18.62
CA LEU A 115 17.18 5.30 18.78
C LEU A 115 16.85 6.04 20.10
N GLY A 116 16.01 5.45 20.95
CA GLY A 116 15.64 6.03 22.24
C GLY A 116 14.42 6.95 22.21
N LYS A 117 13.78 7.14 21.07
CA LYS A 117 12.54 7.91 21.00
C LYS A 117 11.39 7.17 21.67
N ARG A 118 10.59 7.89 22.45
CA ARG A 118 9.38 7.39 23.13
C ARG A 118 8.13 8.14 22.72
N VAL A 119 8.27 9.09 21.81
CA VAL A 119 7.15 9.79 21.18
C VAL A 119 7.32 9.71 19.67
N LEU A 120 6.28 9.25 18.97
CA LEU A 120 6.24 9.17 17.52
C LEU A 120 4.95 9.85 17.03
N CYS A 121 5.06 10.84 16.16
CA CYS A 121 3.92 11.65 15.67
C CYS A 121 3.00 12.16 16.80
N GLY A 122 3.57 12.59 17.94
CA GLY A 122 2.82 13.06 19.11
C GLY A 122 2.28 11.93 20.02
N VAL A 123 2.41 10.65 19.62
CA VAL A 123 1.92 9.51 20.40
C VAL A 123 3.03 8.94 21.27
N THR A 124 2.78 8.83 22.58
CA THR A 124 3.73 8.20 23.54
C THR A 124 3.71 6.68 23.36
N MET A 125 4.89 6.11 23.16
CA MET A 125 5.12 4.67 23.15
C MET A 125 5.55 4.19 24.55
N PRO A 126 4.97 3.09 25.07
CA PRO A 126 5.36 2.53 26.37
C PRO A 126 6.84 2.16 26.46
N GLU A 127 7.40 2.24 27.67
CA GLU A 127 8.76 1.75 27.95
C GLU A 127 8.82 0.21 27.96
N GLY A 128 10.01 -0.32 27.68
CA GLY A 128 10.32 -1.75 27.78
C GLY A 128 9.87 -2.59 26.60
N LEU A 129 9.35 -1.98 25.52
CA LEU A 129 8.99 -2.70 24.30
C LEU A 129 10.25 -3.10 23.52
N LYS A 130 10.15 -4.23 22.84
CA LYS A 130 11.15 -4.74 21.90
C LYS A 130 10.59 -4.63 20.46
N GLU A 131 11.48 -4.76 19.49
CA GLU A 131 11.06 -4.87 18.09
C GLU A 131 10.05 -6.01 17.94
N ASN A 132 8.99 -5.74 17.16
CA ASN A 132 7.85 -6.61 16.91
C ASN A 132 6.93 -6.89 18.10
N ASP A 133 7.14 -6.29 19.27
CA ASP A 133 6.16 -6.34 20.35
C ASP A 133 4.84 -5.67 19.95
N LYS A 134 3.74 -6.22 20.44
CA LYS A 134 2.43 -5.65 20.25
C LYS A 134 2.25 -4.41 21.11
N PHE A 135 1.76 -3.31 20.55
CA PHE A 135 1.30 -2.17 21.33
C PHE A 135 0.06 -2.55 22.17
N PRO A 136 -0.08 -2.02 23.39
CA PRO A 136 -1.28 -2.22 24.21
C PRO A 136 -2.55 -1.80 23.49
N THR A 137 -2.45 -0.73 22.72
CA THR A 137 -3.51 -0.23 21.79
C THR A 137 -2.84 0.21 20.50
N PRO A 138 -3.42 -0.09 19.33
CA PRO A 138 -2.87 0.39 18.07
C PRO A 138 -2.76 1.91 18.05
N ILE A 139 -1.61 2.40 17.61
CA ILE A 139 -1.32 3.84 17.50
C ILE A 139 -1.50 4.30 16.04
N ILE A 140 -1.83 5.59 15.87
CA ILE A 140 -1.88 6.24 14.57
C ILE A 140 -0.72 7.23 14.50
N THR A 141 0.10 7.09 13.47
CA THR A 141 1.30 7.91 13.25
C THR A 141 1.24 8.48 11.84
N PRO A 142 0.61 9.65 11.65
CA PRO A 142 0.45 10.23 10.33
C PRO A 142 1.79 10.66 9.71
N THR A 143 1.84 10.69 8.37
CA THR A 143 2.90 11.34 7.60
C THR A 143 2.32 12.38 6.67
N THR A 144 3.08 13.41 6.35
CA THR A 144 2.72 14.31 5.25
C THR A 144 2.83 13.54 3.93
N LYS A 145 1.99 13.89 2.98
CA LYS A 145 2.15 13.43 1.59
C LYS A 145 3.00 14.46 0.87
N ALA A 146 4.27 14.11 0.65
CA ALA A 146 5.23 15.01 0.03
C ALA A 146 4.88 15.29 -1.45
N GLU A 147 5.18 16.50 -1.90
CA GLU A 147 5.17 16.81 -3.33
C GLU A 147 6.33 16.10 -4.03
N ASN A 148 6.21 15.89 -5.35
CA ASN A 148 7.18 15.14 -6.16
C ASN A 148 8.64 15.51 -5.84
N GLY A 149 9.43 14.54 -5.41
CA GLY A 149 10.87 14.69 -5.14
C GLY A 149 11.25 14.89 -3.67
N SER A 150 10.28 15.01 -2.77
CA SER A 150 10.50 15.06 -1.32
C SER A 150 10.10 13.73 -0.66
N HIS A 151 10.57 13.50 0.57
CA HIS A 151 10.17 12.35 1.36
C HIS A 151 8.97 12.70 2.25
N ASP A 152 8.11 11.71 2.52
CA ASP A 152 7.05 11.82 3.51
C ASP A 152 7.67 11.98 4.90
N GLU A 153 7.16 12.95 5.68
CA GLU A 153 7.68 13.28 7.01
C GLU A 153 6.66 12.92 8.08
N ASP A 154 7.15 12.39 9.20
CA ASP A 154 6.33 12.18 10.40
C ASP A 154 5.72 13.51 10.87
N ILE A 155 4.42 13.49 11.15
CA ILE A 155 3.70 14.68 11.61
C ILE A 155 2.71 14.30 12.71
N SER A 156 2.59 15.12 13.76
CA SER A 156 1.59 14.90 14.80
C SER A 156 0.22 15.43 14.38
N ARG A 157 -0.84 14.93 15.03
CA ARG A 157 -2.20 15.46 14.90
C ARG A 157 -2.23 16.97 15.14
N GLU A 158 -1.60 17.40 16.22
CA GLU A 158 -1.56 18.81 16.63
C GLU A 158 -0.94 19.67 15.52
N ALA A 159 0.18 19.22 14.95
CA ALA A 159 0.85 19.95 13.88
C ALA A 159 0.04 19.93 12.56
N ILE A 160 -0.71 18.87 12.26
CA ILE A 160 -1.62 18.83 11.11
C ILE A 160 -2.69 19.92 11.24
N LEU A 161 -3.29 20.02 12.43
CA LEU A 161 -4.35 20.99 12.71
C LEU A 161 -3.80 22.42 12.75
N GLU A 162 -2.68 22.64 13.45
CA GLU A 162 -2.02 23.95 13.56
C GLU A 162 -1.59 24.51 12.20
N LYS A 163 -1.07 23.66 11.33
CA LYS A 163 -0.68 24.04 9.96
C LYS A 163 -1.87 24.14 8.99
N GLY A 164 -3.07 23.79 9.41
CA GLY A 164 -4.27 23.81 8.56
C GLY A 164 -4.21 22.81 7.38
N ILE A 165 -3.43 21.73 7.50
CA ILE A 165 -3.31 20.70 6.44
C ILE A 165 -4.63 19.96 6.29
N VAL A 166 -5.29 19.64 7.41
CA VAL A 166 -6.61 19.03 7.49
C VAL A 166 -7.40 19.77 8.56
N SER A 167 -8.69 20.02 8.34
CA SER A 167 -9.57 20.58 9.38
C SER A 167 -9.74 19.59 10.54
N GLU A 168 -10.06 20.08 11.74
CA GLU A 168 -10.29 19.21 12.89
C GLU A 168 -11.46 18.24 12.64
N GLU A 169 -12.54 18.72 12.04
CA GLU A 169 -13.71 17.91 11.69
C GLU A 169 -13.32 16.75 10.74
N ASP A 170 -12.60 17.06 9.67
CA ASP A 170 -12.14 16.05 8.73
C ASP A 170 -11.16 15.06 9.39
N TYR A 171 -10.21 15.58 10.19
CA TYR A 171 -9.21 14.72 10.85
C TYR A 171 -9.87 13.68 11.78
N LEU A 172 -10.90 14.07 12.51
CA LEU A 172 -11.66 13.15 13.37
C LEU A 172 -12.31 12.01 12.55
N ILE A 173 -12.77 12.32 11.34
CA ILE A 173 -13.31 11.31 10.42
C ILE A 173 -12.18 10.39 9.93
N LEU A 174 -11.04 10.96 9.49
CA LEU A 174 -9.89 10.17 9.06
C LEU A 174 -9.41 9.22 10.17
N GLU A 175 -9.31 9.69 11.40
CA GLU A 175 -8.91 8.87 12.55
C GLU A 175 -9.93 7.75 12.83
N LYS A 176 -11.22 8.06 12.83
CA LYS A 176 -12.30 7.08 13.00
C LYS A 176 -12.23 6.00 11.92
N TYR A 177 -12.10 6.39 10.66
CA TYR A 177 -12.00 5.46 9.53
C TYR A 177 -10.75 4.60 9.61
N THR A 178 -9.60 5.19 9.91
CA THR A 178 -8.33 4.48 10.11
C THR A 178 -8.46 3.38 11.17
N ARG A 179 -9.04 3.69 12.33
CA ARG A 179 -9.25 2.70 13.39
C ARG A 179 -10.23 1.59 12.98
N ALA A 180 -11.29 1.93 12.28
CA ALA A 180 -12.30 0.96 11.82
C ALA A 180 -11.72 0.01 10.76
N LEU A 181 -10.99 0.54 9.78
CA LEU A 181 -10.31 -0.24 8.74
C LEU A 181 -9.23 -1.15 9.33
N TYR A 182 -8.40 -0.62 10.25
CA TYR A 182 -7.37 -1.41 10.90
C TYR A 182 -7.95 -2.58 11.71
N ARG A 183 -9.03 -2.34 12.46
CA ARG A 183 -9.72 -3.38 13.21
C ARG A 183 -10.26 -4.47 12.27
N ARG A 184 -11.01 -4.10 11.22
CA ARG A 184 -11.55 -5.06 10.24
C ARG A 184 -10.41 -5.81 9.53
N GLY A 185 -9.34 -5.13 9.12
CA GLY A 185 -8.17 -5.77 8.52
C GLY A 185 -7.49 -6.76 9.47
N THR A 186 -7.39 -6.44 10.75
CA THR A 186 -6.87 -7.35 11.79
C THR A 186 -7.75 -8.59 11.96
N GLU A 187 -9.08 -8.44 11.97
CA GLU A 187 -10.03 -9.54 12.05
C GLU A 187 -9.91 -10.48 10.83
N ILE A 188 -9.83 -9.92 9.63
CA ILE A 188 -9.66 -10.69 8.40
C ILE A 188 -8.30 -11.40 8.40
N ALA A 189 -7.21 -10.72 8.74
CA ALA A 189 -5.89 -11.32 8.83
C ALA A 189 -5.86 -12.49 9.83
N ALA A 190 -6.45 -12.30 11.02
CA ALA A 190 -6.51 -13.35 12.05
C ALA A 190 -7.26 -14.59 11.55
N SER A 191 -8.35 -14.43 10.77
CA SER A 191 -9.07 -15.55 10.18
C SER A 191 -8.25 -16.36 9.15
N ARG A 192 -7.12 -15.78 8.68
CA ARG A 192 -6.16 -16.39 7.75
C ARG A 192 -4.87 -16.86 8.43
N GLY A 193 -4.82 -16.84 9.77
CA GLY A 193 -3.60 -17.18 10.50
C GLY A 193 -2.49 -16.12 10.37
N LEU A 194 -2.88 -14.89 10.06
CA LEU A 194 -1.97 -13.75 9.91
C LEU A 194 -2.22 -12.70 10.99
N ILE A 195 -1.19 -11.91 11.25
CA ILE A 195 -1.21 -10.72 12.10
C ILE A 195 -1.00 -9.51 11.19
N LEU A 196 -1.96 -8.58 11.13
CA LEU A 196 -1.76 -7.27 10.50
C LEU A 196 -0.95 -6.39 11.45
N VAL A 197 0.30 -6.13 11.10
CA VAL A 197 1.28 -5.44 11.94
C VAL A 197 1.10 -3.93 11.87
N ASP A 198 1.16 -3.40 10.67
CA ASP A 198 0.93 -2.00 10.35
C ASP A 198 0.40 -1.85 8.93
N THR A 199 -0.22 -0.73 8.67
CA THR A 199 -0.76 -0.40 7.35
C THR A 199 -0.93 1.10 7.20
N LYS A 200 -0.90 1.57 5.96
CA LYS A 200 -1.11 2.95 5.54
C LYS A 200 -2.43 3.07 4.81
N TYR A 201 -3.19 4.14 5.12
CA TYR A 201 -4.41 4.52 4.42
C TYR A 201 -4.29 5.92 3.85
N GLU A 202 -4.88 6.12 2.70
CA GLU A 202 -5.07 7.42 2.08
C GLU A 202 -6.56 7.71 1.93
N PHE A 203 -6.95 8.96 2.16
CA PHE A 203 -8.32 9.41 2.05
C PHE A 203 -8.44 10.61 1.13
N GLY A 204 -9.61 10.79 0.56
CA GLY A 204 -9.92 11.92 -0.29
C GLY A 204 -11.37 12.38 -0.13
N LYS A 205 -11.68 13.55 -0.64
CA LYS A 205 -13.05 14.07 -0.75
C LYS A 205 -13.57 13.89 -2.15
N THR A 206 -14.78 13.35 -2.26
CA THR A 206 -15.54 13.35 -3.52
C THR A 206 -16.00 14.77 -3.85
N LYS A 207 -16.49 15.00 -5.07
CA LYS A 207 -17.08 16.27 -5.48
C LYS A 207 -18.24 16.73 -4.56
N ASN A 208 -18.91 15.80 -3.89
CA ASN A 208 -20.01 16.07 -2.97
C ASN A 208 -19.52 16.31 -1.52
N GLY A 209 -18.21 16.31 -1.29
CA GLY A 209 -17.61 16.54 0.04
C GLY A 209 -17.57 15.30 0.93
N GLU A 210 -17.98 14.12 0.43
CA GLU A 210 -17.89 12.88 1.19
C GLU A 210 -16.41 12.42 1.29
N ILE A 211 -15.99 12.05 2.50
CA ILE A 211 -14.66 11.50 2.76
C ILE A 211 -14.68 10.01 2.50
N VAL A 212 -13.83 9.56 1.60
CA VAL A 212 -13.74 8.17 1.17
C VAL A 212 -12.29 7.66 1.24
N LEU A 213 -12.14 6.35 1.42
CA LEU A 213 -10.85 5.66 1.25
C LEU A 213 -10.48 5.71 -0.23
N ILE A 214 -9.23 6.07 -0.53
CA ILE A 214 -8.68 6.11 -1.89
C ILE A 214 -7.41 5.25 -1.99
N ASP A 215 -6.87 5.12 -3.19
CA ASP A 215 -5.64 4.41 -3.54
C ASP A 215 -5.74 2.91 -3.25
N GLU A 216 -5.06 2.41 -2.26
CA GLU A 216 -5.00 0.98 -1.93
C GLU A 216 -5.28 0.70 -0.45
N ILE A 217 -5.60 -0.55 -0.15
CA ILE A 217 -5.84 -1.02 1.21
C ILE A 217 -5.29 -2.42 1.40
N HIS A 218 -4.55 -2.64 2.49
CA HIS A 218 -4.09 -3.94 2.98
C HIS A 218 -3.25 -4.77 1.98
N THR A 219 -2.66 -4.12 0.98
CA THR A 219 -1.75 -4.77 0.04
C THR A 219 -0.38 -5.00 0.67
N PRO A 220 0.45 -5.90 0.13
CA PRO A 220 1.83 -6.08 0.58
C PRO A 220 2.72 -4.83 0.46
N ASP A 221 2.32 -3.87 -0.38
CA ASP A 221 3.07 -2.62 -0.56
C ASP A 221 2.72 -1.57 0.51
N SER A 222 1.46 -1.55 0.97
CA SER A 222 0.97 -0.63 2.00
C SER A 222 0.95 -1.23 3.42
N SER A 223 1.10 -2.54 3.57
CA SER A 223 0.90 -3.25 4.83
C SER A 223 2.00 -4.27 5.12
N ARG A 224 2.20 -4.56 6.40
CA ARG A 224 3.06 -5.63 6.87
C ARG A 224 2.22 -6.66 7.60
N TYR A 225 2.49 -7.94 7.32
CA TYR A 225 1.88 -9.05 8.04
C TYR A 225 2.94 -9.96 8.62
N PHE A 226 2.64 -10.56 9.77
CA PHE A 226 3.37 -11.72 10.29
C PHE A 226 2.48 -12.96 10.19
N TYR A 227 3.10 -14.14 10.09
CA TYR A 227 2.42 -15.39 10.38
C TYR A 227 2.12 -15.47 11.88
N ALA A 228 0.87 -15.76 12.23
CA ALA A 228 0.47 -15.90 13.64
C ALA A 228 1.10 -17.13 14.29
N ASP A 229 1.23 -18.21 13.49
CA ASP A 229 1.90 -19.43 13.93
C ASP A 229 3.38 -19.17 14.30
N GLY A 230 3.74 -19.52 15.54
CA GLY A 230 5.08 -19.35 16.08
C GLY A 230 5.48 -17.88 16.32
N TYR A 231 4.56 -16.90 16.25
CA TYR A 231 4.89 -15.49 16.53
C TYR A 231 5.42 -15.32 17.93
N GLN A 232 4.71 -15.84 18.95
CA GLN A 232 5.09 -15.65 20.35
C GLN A 232 6.40 -16.37 20.67
N GLU A 233 6.60 -17.59 20.17
CA GLU A 233 7.84 -18.35 20.39
C GLU A 233 9.06 -17.64 19.82
N ARG A 234 8.92 -17.05 18.61
CA ARG A 234 10.01 -16.26 18.02
C ARG A 234 10.26 -14.98 18.80
N GLN A 235 9.20 -14.31 19.25
CA GLN A 235 9.31 -13.09 20.05
C GLN A 235 10.01 -13.34 21.37
N ASP A 236 9.68 -14.42 22.08
CA ASP A 236 10.26 -14.79 23.36
C ASP A 236 11.76 -15.12 23.24
N ARG A 237 12.17 -15.70 22.08
CA ARG A 237 13.57 -16.04 21.80
C ARG A 237 14.35 -14.88 21.17
N GLY A 238 13.71 -13.77 20.84
CA GLY A 238 14.34 -12.66 20.11
C GLY A 238 14.72 -13.02 18.67
N GLU A 239 13.98 -13.96 18.07
CA GLU A 239 14.17 -14.38 16.69
C GLU A 239 13.37 -13.47 15.74
N GLU A 240 13.79 -13.42 14.47
CA GLU A 240 13.07 -12.67 13.45
C GLU A 240 11.68 -13.27 13.18
N GLN A 241 10.69 -12.39 12.99
CA GLN A 241 9.34 -12.81 12.65
C GLN A 241 9.27 -13.27 11.18
N LYS A 242 8.50 -14.34 10.93
CA LYS A 242 8.11 -14.69 9.56
C LYS A 242 7.11 -13.65 9.06
N GLN A 243 7.47 -12.93 8.01
CA GLN A 243 6.65 -11.83 7.54
C GLN A 243 6.26 -11.96 6.07
N LEU A 244 5.08 -11.43 5.77
CA LEU A 244 4.52 -11.25 4.44
C LEU A 244 4.46 -9.75 4.14
N SER A 245 5.42 -9.25 3.39
CA SER A 245 5.52 -7.86 2.93
C SER A 245 6.65 -7.78 1.91
N LYS A 246 6.87 -6.64 1.30
CA LYS A 246 8.03 -6.42 0.42
C LYS A 246 9.38 -6.28 1.16
N GLU A 247 9.42 -6.53 2.47
CA GLU A 247 10.64 -6.42 3.27
C GLU A 247 11.74 -7.38 2.81
N PHE A 248 11.36 -8.56 2.27
CA PHE A 248 12.33 -9.49 1.70
C PHE A 248 13.12 -8.89 0.51
N VAL A 249 12.49 -8.01 -0.28
CA VAL A 249 13.20 -7.29 -1.35
C VAL A 249 14.15 -6.25 -0.75
N ARG A 250 13.70 -5.53 0.28
CA ARG A 250 14.56 -4.54 0.96
C ARG A 250 15.79 -5.20 1.58
N ARG A 251 15.62 -6.35 2.24
CA ARG A 251 16.74 -7.13 2.79
C ARG A 251 17.73 -7.52 1.72
N TRP A 252 17.24 -8.11 0.63
CA TRP A 252 18.08 -8.50 -0.48
C TRP A 252 18.86 -7.29 -1.04
N LEU A 253 18.23 -6.14 -1.20
CA LEU A 253 18.90 -4.92 -1.63
C LEU A 253 20.00 -4.49 -0.65
N ILE A 254 19.72 -4.51 0.67
CA ILE A 254 20.69 -4.18 1.71
C ILE A 254 21.89 -5.13 1.69
N GLU A 255 21.65 -6.44 1.62
CA GLU A 255 22.66 -7.49 1.55
C GLU A 255 23.55 -7.35 0.30
N ASN A 256 23.01 -6.76 -0.78
CA ASN A 256 23.74 -6.46 -2.00
C ASN A 256 24.23 -4.99 -2.07
N GLY A 257 24.28 -4.28 -0.94
CA GLY A 257 24.91 -2.96 -0.81
C GLY A 257 24.06 -1.77 -1.24
N PHE A 258 22.73 -1.94 -1.41
CA PHE A 258 21.82 -0.87 -1.84
C PHE A 258 20.80 -0.52 -0.75
N GLN A 259 20.73 0.76 -0.39
CA GLN A 259 19.78 1.33 0.58
C GLN A 259 19.15 2.64 0.08
N GLY A 260 19.24 2.93 -1.21
CA GLY A 260 18.72 4.16 -1.80
C GLY A 260 19.56 5.42 -1.52
N LYS A 261 20.81 5.27 -1.05
CA LYS A 261 21.71 6.40 -0.76
C LYS A 261 22.44 6.84 -2.03
N ASP A 262 22.81 8.12 -2.06
CA ASP A 262 23.56 8.69 -3.17
C ASP A 262 24.86 7.90 -3.47
N GLY A 263 25.10 7.66 -4.75
CA GLY A 263 26.27 6.92 -5.23
C GLY A 263 26.17 5.40 -5.15
N GLN A 264 25.12 4.84 -4.58
CA GLN A 264 24.88 3.40 -4.61
C GLN A 264 24.27 2.95 -5.94
N GLN A 265 24.68 1.78 -6.40
CA GLN A 265 24.12 1.16 -7.60
C GLN A 265 23.12 0.06 -7.23
N ILE A 266 21.99 0.02 -7.95
CA ILE A 266 21.02 -1.05 -7.80
C ILE A 266 21.69 -2.35 -8.27
N PRO A 267 21.65 -3.42 -7.45
CA PRO A 267 22.22 -4.71 -7.85
C PRO A 267 21.46 -5.30 -9.05
N ASP A 268 22.16 -6.11 -9.86
CA ASP A 268 21.51 -6.77 -11.00
C ASP A 268 20.45 -7.76 -10.51
N MET A 269 19.24 -7.54 -10.98
CA MET A 269 18.09 -8.41 -10.70
C MET A 269 18.06 -9.53 -11.74
N THR A 270 18.66 -10.67 -11.40
CA THR A 270 18.65 -11.84 -12.29
C THR A 270 17.22 -12.34 -12.57
N ASP A 271 16.99 -13.01 -13.67
CA ASP A 271 15.66 -13.55 -14.00
C ASP A 271 15.17 -14.55 -12.92
N GLN A 272 16.08 -15.34 -12.36
CA GLN A 272 15.76 -16.24 -11.25
C GLN A 272 15.32 -15.49 -10.00
N TYR A 273 15.95 -14.35 -9.69
CA TYR A 273 15.55 -13.51 -8.56
C TYR A 273 14.17 -12.88 -8.81
N ILE A 274 13.90 -12.39 -10.02
CA ILE A 274 12.60 -11.82 -10.40
C ILE A 274 11.49 -12.88 -10.26
N GLU A 275 11.74 -14.11 -10.68
CA GLU A 275 10.81 -15.22 -10.52
C GLU A 275 10.53 -15.50 -9.03
N THR A 276 11.58 -15.56 -8.21
CA THR A 276 11.44 -15.72 -6.75
C THR A 276 10.59 -14.59 -6.13
N VAL A 277 10.79 -13.34 -6.57
CA VAL A 277 9.98 -12.20 -6.09
C VAL A 277 8.53 -12.34 -6.53
N SER A 278 8.28 -12.72 -7.79
CA SER A 278 6.93 -12.98 -8.30
C SER A 278 6.19 -14.05 -7.49
N ASP A 279 6.86 -15.18 -7.23
CA ASP A 279 6.30 -16.29 -6.44
C ASP A 279 5.98 -15.84 -5.00
N ARG A 280 6.81 -14.98 -4.41
CA ARG A 280 6.53 -14.38 -3.10
C ARG A 280 5.29 -13.48 -3.12
N TYR A 281 5.08 -12.69 -4.17
CA TYR A 281 3.85 -11.89 -4.30
C TYR A 281 2.61 -12.78 -4.48
N ILE A 282 2.73 -13.89 -5.20
CA ILE A 282 1.65 -14.88 -5.32
C ILE A 282 1.36 -15.53 -3.94
N GLU A 283 2.38 -15.95 -3.21
CA GLU A 283 2.24 -16.46 -1.83
C GLU A 283 1.54 -15.43 -0.92
N LEU A 284 1.92 -14.15 -1.03
CA LEU A 284 1.26 -13.05 -0.32
C LEU A 284 -0.24 -12.96 -0.64
N TYR A 285 -0.59 -12.99 -1.92
CA TYR A 285 -1.97 -12.95 -2.37
C TYR A 285 -2.78 -14.12 -1.78
N GLU A 286 -2.28 -15.34 -1.94
CA GLU A 286 -2.97 -16.55 -1.51
C GLU A 286 -3.16 -16.61 0.00
N ASN A 287 -2.17 -16.19 0.79
CA ASN A 287 -2.30 -16.14 2.24
C ASN A 287 -3.23 -15.01 2.72
N ILE A 288 -3.13 -13.82 2.12
CA ILE A 288 -3.93 -12.66 2.56
C ILE A 288 -5.41 -12.84 2.19
N LEU A 289 -5.70 -13.32 0.98
CA LEU A 289 -7.09 -13.53 0.54
C LEU A 289 -7.65 -14.90 0.89
N GLY A 290 -6.79 -15.91 1.09
CA GLY A 290 -7.19 -17.30 1.30
C GLY A 290 -7.77 -17.94 0.03
N GLU A 291 -7.37 -17.46 -1.13
CA GLU A 291 -7.81 -17.89 -2.45
C GLU A 291 -6.60 -18.17 -3.33
N ASN A 292 -6.69 -19.17 -4.24
CA ASN A 292 -5.63 -19.43 -5.19
C ASN A 292 -5.51 -18.31 -6.22
N PHE A 293 -4.28 -17.90 -6.53
CA PHE A 293 -4.05 -16.85 -7.51
C PHE A 293 -4.26 -17.36 -8.94
N THR A 294 -5.14 -16.70 -9.68
CA THR A 294 -5.36 -16.98 -11.10
C THR A 294 -4.57 -16.03 -11.97
N LYS A 295 -3.52 -16.53 -12.61
CA LYS A 295 -2.66 -15.74 -13.50
C LYS A 295 -3.44 -15.28 -14.73
N ALA A 296 -3.52 -13.99 -14.96
CA ALA A 296 -4.04 -13.45 -16.22
C ALA A 296 -3.03 -13.66 -17.36
N ASP A 297 -3.50 -13.62 -18.59
CA ASP A 297 -2.61 -13.67 -19.77
C ASP A 297 -1.72 -12.42 -19.80
N ILE A 298 -0.41 -12.65 -19.85
CA ILE A 298 0.61 -11.60 -19.92
C ILE A 298 1.29 -11.50 -21.28
N SER A 299 0.84 -12.24 -22.30
CA SER A 299 1.43 -12.21 -23.64
C SER A 299 1.33 -10.82 -24.28
N ASN A 300 0.15 -10.15 -24.14
CA ASN A 300 -0.14 -8.81 -24.63
C ASN A 300 -0.83 -7.96 -23.56
N ILE A 301 -0.15 -7.69 -22.43
CA ILE A 301 -0.74 -7.02 -21.25
C ILE A 301 -1.35 -5.65 -21.64
N ASN A 302 -0.62 -4.82 -22.38
CA ASN A 302 -1.08 -3.48 -22.76
C ASN A 302 -2.36 -3.55 -23.59
N GLU A 303 -2.41 -4.40 -24.61
CA GLU A 303 -3.59 -4.56 -25.47
C GLU A 303 -4.80 -5.07 -24.69
N ARG A 304 -4.59 -6.04 -23.79
CA ARG A 304 -5.64 -6.57 -22.91
C ARG A 304 -6.24 -5.46 -22.04
N ILE A 305 -5.38 -4.69 -21.36
CA ILE A 305 -5.82 -3.59 -20.49
C ILE A 305 -6.56 -2.53 -21.27
N GLU A 306 -5.98 -2.07 -22.38
CA GLU A 306 -6.58 -1.02 -23.22
C GLU A 306 -7.98 -1.43 -23.70
N LYS A 307 -8.10 -2.63 -24.25
CA LYS A 307 -9.37 -3.19 -24.72
C LYS A 307 -10.42 -3.28 -23.62
N ASN A 308 -10.05 -3.80 -22.46
CA ASN A 308 -10.98 -3.99 -21.34
C ASN A 308 -11.45 -2.65 -20.76
N VAL A 309 -10.55 -1.67 -20.62
CA VAL A 309 -10.88 -0.34 -20.12
C VAL A 309 -11.73 0.44 -21.14
N ILE A 310 -11.38 0.43 -22.43
CA ILE A 310 -12.20 1.08 -23.48
C ILE A 310 -13.59 0.47 -23.52
N HIS A 311 -13.71 -0.85 -23.45
CA HIS A 311 -15.01 -1.52 -23.41
C HIS A 311 -15.87 -1.04 -22.24
N TYR A 312 -15.28 -0.97 -21.05
CA TYR A 312 -15.96 -0.48 -19.84
C TYR A 312 -16.37 0.98 -19.98
N LEU A 313 -15.45 1.88 -20.38
CA LEU A 313 -15.73 3.32 -20.50
C LEU A 313 -16.81 3.64 -21.56
N ASN A 314 -16.96 2.81 -22.59
CA ASN A 314 -18.02 2.94 -23.59
C ASN A 314 -19.37 2.38 -23.12
N SER A 315 -19.42 1.67 -21.99
CA SER A 315 -20.65 1.06 -21.45
C SER A 315 -21.35 1.89 -20.38
N ILE A 316 -20.72 2.98 -19.92
CA ILE A 316 -21.23 3.86 -18.87
C ILE A 316 -21.66 5.23 -19.38
#